data_e63a573bdd3b1627abf03f0d2aa8f285
#
_entry.id   e63a573bdd3b1627abf03f0d2aa8f285
#
_cell.length_a   1.000
_cell.length_b   1.000
_cell.length_c   1.000
_cell.angle_alpha   90.00
_cell.angle_beta   90.00
_cell.angle_gamma   90.00
#
_symmetry.space_group_name_H-M   'P 1'
#
loop_
_entity.id
_entity.type
_entity.pdbx_description
1 polymer ?
#
loop_
_entity_poly.entity_id
_entity_poly.type
_entity_poly.pdbx_seq_one_letter_code
_entity_poly.pdbx_strand_id
1 'polypeptide(L)'
;MMGRPLFVFLCLLGLAVPACAADAPMSSRPPSTPQADGGQDAGRDALLARLAAAVDPEEADGIVARIDRLNQHSGSDTGDLLLSRAAAAIDGDRVEVARQLLDALTALQPQWAEAWAARANADYLDGDPKATFVDLARALAADPKHLKALADLGALLEDSGRRDDALRVYQHALEIAPQWRPAREAADRLRAAIAGQDL
;
A
#
# COMPACT_ATOMS: atom_id res chain seq x y z
N MET A 1 47.82 50.11 25.05
CA MET A 1 49.15 49.71 25.57
C MET A 1 49.19 48.19 25.40
N MET A 2 49.84 47.67 24.34
CA MET A 2 51.20 47.13 24.41
C MET A 2 51.20 45.89 25.32
N GLY A 3 51.58 44.69 24.91
CA GLY A 3 52.52 44.34 23.88
C GLY A 3 52.42 42.78 23.64
N ARG A 4 52.70 42.37 22.46
CA ARG A 4 53.37 41.11 22.08
C ARG A 4 54.81 41.18 22.61
N PRO A 5 55.67 40.16 22.58
CA PRO A 5 55.67 38.92 21.74
C PRO A 5 56.30 37.71 22.45
N LEU A 6 56.48 36.63 21.74
CA LEU A 6 57.71 35.93 21.31
C LEU A 6 57.64 34.42 21.54
N PHE A 7 57.64 33.68 20.45
CA PHE A 7 58.68 32.74 19.95
C PHE A 7 59.25 31.71 20.96
N VAL A 8 59.30 30.41 20.69
CA VAL A 8 60.31 29.77 19.88
C VAL A 8 60.29 28.23 20.06
N PHE A 9 60.52 27.50 18.98
CA PHE A 9 61.21 26.22 18.76
C PHE A 9 60.47 24.90 19.06
N LEU A 10 60.10 24.23 18.00
CA LEU A 10 60.86 23.26 17.20
C LEU A 10 61.39 22.07 18.03
N CYS A 11 60.76 20.95 17.93
CA CYS A 11 61.42 19.66 17.95
C CYS A 11 60.71 18.65 17.01
N LEU A 12 61.36 18.41 15.89
CA LEU A 12 61.13 17.27 15.00
C LEU A 12 61.44 15.97 15.76
N LEU A 13 60.47 15.09 15.87
CA LEU A 13 60.77 13.66 15.99
C LEU A 13 59.81 12.94 15.05
N GLY A 14 60.37 12.49 13.95
CA GLY A 14 59.72 11.60 13.02
C GLY A 14 59.47 10.24 13.67
N LEU A 15 58.22 9.87 13.69
CA LEU A 15 57.83 8.46 13.88
C LEU A 15 57.12 8.01 12.61
N ALA A 16 57.86 7.23 11.85
CA ALA A 16 57.36 6.53 10.70
C ALA A 16 56.18 5.62 11.12
N VAL A 17 55.01 5.91 10.62
CA VAL A 17 53.87 4.99 10.70
C VAL A 17 54.00 4.03 9.52
N PRO A 18 54.08 2.70 9.74
CA PRO A 18 54.05 1.75 8.61
C PRO A 18 52.63 1.81 8.00
N ALA A 19 52.61 2.07 6.70
CA ALA A 19 51.43 1.90 5.86
C ALA A 19 51.09 0.40 5.85
N CYS A 20 50.07 0.04 6.62
CA CYS A 20 49.41 -1.23 6.47
C CYS A 20 48.36 -1.09 5.37
N ALA A 21 48.80 -1.32 4.14
CA ALA A 21 47.89 -1.53 3.02
C ALA A 21 47.21 -2.89 3.24
N ALA A 22 45.96 -2.82 3.64
CA ALA A 22 45.03 -3.92 3.52
C ALA A 22 43.94 -3.47 2.52
N ASP A 23 44.27 -3.59 1.23
CA ASP A 23 43.29 -3.70 0.17
C ASP A 23 42.49 -4.98 0.37
N ALA A 24 41.39 -4.89 1.13
CA ALA A 24 40.32 -5.85 1.04
C ALA A 24 39.51 -5.51 -0.22
N PRO A 25 39.36 -6.41 -1.19
CA PRO A 25 38.47 -6.17 -2.30
C PRO A 25 37.06 -5.99 -1.72
N MET A 26 36.51 -4.79 -1.85
CA MET A 26 35.08 -4.57 -1.68
C MET A 26 34.37 -5.49 -2.67
N SER A 27 33.88 -6.61 -2.15
CA SER A 27 32.95 -7.47 -2.87
C SER A 27 31.79 -6.60 -3.28
N SER A 28 31.80 -6.16 -4.52
CA SER A 28 30.65 -5.54 -5.17
C SER A 28 29.57 -6.62 -5.24
N ARG A 29 28.73 -6.66 -4.20
CA ARG A 29 27.48 -7.39 -4.27
C ARG A 29 26.74 -6.79 -5.48
N PRO A 30 26.46 -7.57 -6.53
CA PRO A 30 25.67 -7.05 -7.64
C PRO A 30 24.36 -6.54 -7.06
N PRO A 31 23.80 -5.44 -7.60
CA PRO A 31 22.48 -4.99 -7.21
C PRO A 31 21.55 -6.20 -7.35
N SER A 32 20.87 -6.55 -6.27
CA SER A 32 19.85 -7.58 -6.26
C SER A 32 18.82 -7.21 -7.33
N THR A 33 18.87 -7.89 -8.46
CA THR A 33 17.82 -7.85 -9.47
C THR A 33 16.49 -8.16 -8.79
N PRO A 34 15.42 -7.38 -9.03
CA PRO A 34 14.09 -7.73 -8.58
C PRO A 34 13.63 -8.96 -9.37
N GLN A 35 13.75 -10.11 -8.79
CA GLN A 35 13.43 -11.41 -9.41
C GLN A 35 12.39 -12.19 -8.60
N ALA A 36 11.50 -11.48 -7.88
CA ALA A 36 10.43 -12.10 -7.09
C ALA A 36 9.01 -11.89 -7.68
N ASP A 37 8.81 -10.93 -8.58
CA ASP A 37 7.46 -10.49 -8.95
C ASP A 37 6.72 -11.45 -9.90
N GLY A 38 7.40 -12.11 -10.83
CA GLY A 38 6.75 -12.92 -11.86
C GLY A 38 5.95 -14.13 -11.34
N GLY A 39 6.27 -14.65 -10.17
CA GLY A 39 5.56 -15.80 -9.59
C GLY A 39 4.29 -15.41 -8.82
N GLN A 40 4.30 -14.26 -8.19
CA GLN A 40 3.14 -13.75 -7.43
C GLN A 40 2.08 -13.21 -8.38
N ASP A 41 2.48 -12.47 -9.41
CA ASP A 41 1.57 -11.95 -10.45
C ASP A 41 0.88 -13.09 -11.20
N ALA A 42 1.61 -14.12 -11.63
CA ALA A 42 1.01 -15.29 -12.27
C ALA A 42 0.04 -16.03 -11.35
N GLY A 43 0.33 -16.12 -10.05
CA GLY A 43 -0.54 -16.69 -9.05
C GLY A 43 -1.82 -15.87 -8.84
N ARG A 44 -1.69 -14.55 -8.83
CA ARG A 44 -2.79 -13.60 -8.70
C ARG A 44 -3.69 -13.62 -9.94
N ASP A 45 -3.12 -13.61 -11.13
CA ASP A 45 -3.88 -13.66 -12.39
C ASP A 45 -4.68 -14.96 -12.51
N ALA A 46 -4.13 -16.10 -12.09
CA ALA A 46 -4.84 -17.36 -12.04
C ALA A 46 -6.02 -17.33 -11.05
N LEU A 47 -5.88 -16.66 -9.92
CA LEU A 47 -6.97 -16.45 -8.96
C LEU A 47 -8.04 -15.52 -9.52
N LEU A 48 -7.67 -14.43 -10.18
CA LEU A 48 -8.62 -13.52 -10.84
C LEU A 48 -9.42 -14.24 -11.95
N ALA A 49 -8.76 -15.09 -12.74
CA ALA A 49 -9.45 -15.90 -13.77
C ALA A 49 -10.43 -16.90 -13.14
N ARG A 50 -10.06 -17.54 -12.02
CA ARG A 50 -10.98 -18.42 -11.27
C ARG A 50 -12.14 -17.65 -10.66
N LEU A 51 -11.87 -16.45 -10.13
CA LEU A 51 -12.87 -15.59 -9.52
C LEU A 51 -13.94 -15.17 -10.54
N ALA A 52 -13.51 -14.82 -11.76
CA ALA A 52 -14.42 -14.48 -12.84
C ALA A 52 -15.30 -15.66 -13.28
N ALA A 53 -14.81 -16.90 -13.13
CA ALA A 53 -15.52 -18.13 -13.47
C ALA A 53 -16.29 -18.77 -12.31
N ALA A 54 -16.11 -18.25 -11.09
CA ALA A 54 -16.79 -18.78 -9.90
C ALA A 54 -18.31 -18.64 -10.04
N VAL A 55 -19.04 -19.70 -9.71
CA VAL A 55 -20.51 -19.72 -9.71
C VAL A 55 -21.08 -19.72 -8.30
N ASP A 56 -20.26 -20.13 -7.33
CA ASP A 56 -20.63 -20.17 -5.92
C ASP A 56 -20.08 -18.94 -5.19
N PRO A 57 -20.93 -18.20 -4.46
CA PRO A 57 -20.51 -17.04 -3.70
C PRO A 57 -19.48 -17.34 -2.59
N GLU A 58 -19.53 -18.50 -1.95
CA GLU A 58 -18.57 -18.88 -0.92
C GLU A 58 -17.19 -19.15 -1.53
N GLU A 59 -17.14 -19.78 -2.70
CA GLU A 59 -15.90 -19.95 -3.45
C GLU A 59 -15.33 -18.57 -3.84
N ALA A 60 -16.16 -17.66 -4.36
CA ALA A 60 -15.75 -16.32 -4.73
C ALA A 60 -15.16 -15.56 -3.55
N ASP A 61 -15.83 -15.54 -2.40
CA ASP A 61 -15.35 -14.89 -1.18
C ASP A 61 -14.00 -15.49 -0.72
N GLY A 62 -13.85 -16.80 -0.81
CA GLY A 62 -12.61 -17.49 -0.47
C GLY A 62 -11.44 -17.13 -1.41
N ILE A 63 -11.72 -16.94 -2.70
CA ILE A 63 -10.72 -16.50 -3.69
C ILE A 63 -10.34 -15.04 -3.44
N VAL A 64 -11.30 -14.15 -3.19
CA VAL A 64 -11.04 -12.72 -2.85
C VAL A 64 -10.14 -12.64 -1.63
N ALA A 65 -10.46 -13.34 -0.54
CA ALA A 65 -9.64 -13.36 0.66
C ALA A 65 -8.20 -13.88 0.40
N ARG A 66 -8.01 -14.73 -0.60
CA ARG A 66 -6.68 -15.19 -1.00
C ARG A 66 -5.94 -14.14 -1.81
N ILE A 67 -6.62 -13.43 -2.70
CA ILE A 67 -6.06 -12.29 -3.46
C ILE A 67 -5.62 -11.20 -2.48
N ASP A 68 -6.44 -10.84 -1.49
CA ASP A 68 -6.13 -9.84 -0.49
C ASP A 68 -4.87 -10.21 0.31
N ARG A 69 -4.70 -11.49 0.68
CA ARG A 69 -3.47 -11.93 1.33
C ARG A 69 -2.24 -11.80 0.43
N LEU A 70 -2.37 -12.04 -0.88
CA LEU A 70 -1.26 -11.82 -1.82
C LEU A 70 -0.93 -10.33 -1.95
N ASN A 71 -1.94 -9.47 -2.01
CA ASN A 71 -1.76 -8.03 -2.09
C ASN A 71 -0.98 -7.44 -0.88
N GLN A 72 -1.04 -8.10 0.29
CA GLN A 72 -0.31 -7.70 1.49
C GLN A 72 1.21 -7.97 1.42
N HIS A 73 1.69 -8.58 0.37
CA HIS A 73 3.12 -8.83 0.15
C HIS A 73 3.64 -7.99 -1.01
N SER A 74 4.56 -7.10 -0.68
CA SER A 74 5.15 -6.16 -1.63
C SER A 74 6.39 -6.70 -2.36
N GLY A 75 6.87 -7.89 -1.98
CA GLY A 75 8.18 -8.39 -2.39
C GLY A 75 9.34 -7.72 -1.63
N SER A 76 9.08 -6.88 -0.64
CA SER A 76 10.07 -6.20 0.18
C SER A 76 9.78 -6.40 1.67
N ASP A 77 10.70 -7.04 2.39
CA ASP A 77 10.58 -7.25 3.84
C ASP A 77 10.32 -5.94 4.60
N THR A 78 10.92 -4.84 4.16
CA THR A 78 10.70 -3.53 4.77
C THR A 78 9.30 -3.01 4.50
N GLY A 79 8.79 -3.16 3.27
CA GLY A 79 7.43 -2.78 2.90
C GLY A 79 6.40 -3.58 3.71
N ASP A 80 6.54 -4.88 3.73
CA ASP A 80 5.64 -5.79 4.46
C ASP A 80 5.65 -5.50 5.97
N LEU A 81 6.82 -5.19 6.54
CA LEU A 81 6.95 -4.80 7.95
C LEU A 81 6.24 -3.47 8.25
N LEU A 82 6.40 -2.46 7.37
CA LEU A 82 5.73 -1.16 7.55
C LEU A 82 4.22 -1.32 7.48
N LEU A 83 3.70 -2.08 6.50
CA LEU A 83 2.27 -2.37 6.39
C LEU A 83 1.73 -3.08 7.62
N SER A 84 2.42 -4.14 8.08
CA SER A 84 2.03 -4.89 9.27
C SER A 84 2.00 -4.01 10.53
N ARG A 85 2.98 -3.13 10.71
CA ARG A 85 3.02 -2.18 11.83
C ARG A 85 1.93 -1.12 11.75
N ALA A 86 1.62 -0.65 10.55
CA ALA A 86 0.52 0.29 10.32
C ALA A 86 -0.84 -0.36 10.68
N ALA A 87 -1.07 -1.59 10.24
CA ALA A 87 -2.26 -2.36 10.60
C ALA A 87 -2.38 -2.53 12.13
N ALA A 88 -1.30 -2.94 12.80
CA ALA A 88 -1.28 -3.06 14.26
C ALA A 88 -1.48 -1.71 14.98
N ALA A 89 -1.09 -0.59 14.36
CA ALA A 89 -1.35 0.73 14.92
C ALA A 89 -2.83 1.12 14.78
N ILE A 90 -3.47 0.77 13.66
CA ILE A 90 -4.93 0.95 13.45
C ILE A 90 -5.71 0.12 14.47
N ASP A 91 -5.38 -1.16 14.61
CA ASP A 91 -6.02 -2.06 15.59
C ASP A 91 -5.88 -1.57 17.03
N GLY A 92 -4.80 -0.84 17.31
CA GLY A 92 -4.54 -0.20 18.61
C GLY A 92 -5.08 1.24 18.74
N ASP A 93 -5.97 1.69 17.85
CA ASP A 93 -6.55 3.04 17.83
C ASP A 93 -5.50 4.18 17.76
N ARG A 94 -4.36 3.90 17.09
CA ARG A 94 -3.25 4.85 16.91
C ARG A 94 -3.15 5.28 15.44
N VAL A 95 -4.23 5.88 14.95
CA VAL A 95 -4.38 6.23 13.53
C VAL A 95 -3.26 7.14 13.04
N GLU A 96 -2.83 8.12 13.84
CA GLU A 96 -1.74 9.04 13.47
C GLU A 96 -0.40 8.29 13.28
N VAL A 97 -0.11 7.28 14.12
CA VAL A 97 1.09 6.44 13.95
C VAL A 97 0.99 5.60 12.68
N ALA A 98 -0.19 5.07 12.39
CA ALA A 98 -0.43 4.32 11.16
C ALA A 98 -0.20 5.19 9.93
N ARG A 99 -0.71 6.43 9.91
CA ARG A 99 -0.51 7.39 8.81
C ARG A 99 0.97 7.67 8.55
N GLN A 100 1.76 7.94 9.60
CA GLN A 100 3.20 8.17 9.45
C GLN A 100 3.94 6.97 8.85
N LEU A 101 3.57 5.75 9.26
CA LEU A 101 4.13 4.52 8.69
C LEU A 101 3.73 4.35 7.22
N LEU A 102 2.48 4.66 6.89
CA LEU A 102 1.94 4.54 5.53
C LEU A 102 2.43 5.64 4.60
N ASP A 103 2.70 6.85 5.11
CA ASP A 103 3.40 7.90 4.36
C ASP A 103 4.81 7.45 3.95
N ALA A 104 5.55 6.87 4.89
CA ALA A 104 6.86 6.31 4.59
C ALA A 104 6.76 5.15 3.58
N LEU A 105 5.75 4.29 3.71
CA LEU A 105 5.53 3.15 2.84
C LEU A 105 5.17 3.57 1.42
N THR A 106 4.22 4.49 1.23
CA THR A 106 3.81 4.99 -0.09
C THR A 106 4.92 5.77 -0.79
N ALA A 107 5.81 6.43 -0.03
CA ALA A 107 7.01 7.05 -0.57
C ALA A 107 8.06 6.01 -1.00
N LEU A 108 8.19 4.91 -0.26
CA LEU A 108 9.13 3.82 -0.56
C LEU A 108 8.68 2.97 -1.75
N GLN A 109 7.38 2.69 -1.83
CA GLN A 109 6.77 1.81 -2.84
C GLN A 109 5.54 2.46 -3.50
N PRO A 110 5.73 3.50 -4.33
CA PRO A 110 4.63 4.27 -4.91
C PRO A 110 3.76 3.49 -5.91
N GLN A 111 4.22 2.33 -6.38
CA GLN A 111 3.47 1.46 -7.30
C GLN A 111 2.70 0.35 -6.58
N TRP A 112 2.84 0.21 -5.28
CA TRP A 112 2.14 -0.82 -4.53
C TRP A 112 0.73 -0.36 -4.13
N ALA A 113 -0.28 -0.91 -4.78
CA ALA A 113 -1.69 -0.53 -4.59
C ALA A 113 -2.17 -0.70 -3.15
N GLU A 114 -1.78 -1.79 -2.47
CA GLU A 114 -2.15 -2.05 -1.07
C GLU A 114 -1.64 -0.97 -0.11
N ALA A 115 -0.45 -0.39 -0.37
CA ALA A 115 0.07 0.70 0.45
C ALA A 115 -0.86 1.93 0.42
N TRP A 116 -1.35 2.29 -0.77
CA TRP A 116 -2.31 3.38 -0.94
C TRP A 116 -3.68 3.04 -0.34
N ALA A 117 -4.16 1.82 -0.54
CA ALA A 117 -5.43 1.36 0.05
C ALA A 117 -5.39 1.34 1.57
N ALA A 118 -4.27 0.92 2.17
CA ALA A 118 -4.08 0.95 3.62
C ALA A 118 -4.04 2.39 4.16
N ARG A 119 -3.39 3.33 3.44
CA ARG A 119 -3.37 4.74 3.82
C ARG A 119 -4.75 5.38 3.72
N ALA A 120 -5.49 5.07 2.67
CA ALA A 120 -6.88 5.49 2.53
C ALA A 120 -7.75 5.04 3.71
N ASN A 121 -7.55 3.81 4.20
CA ASN A 121 -8.25 3.34 5.38
C ASN A 121 -7.89 4.15 6.64
N ALA A 122 -6.61 4.49 6.83
CA ALA A 122 -6.20 5.33 7.94
C ALA A 122 -6.79 6.76 7.84
N ASP A 123 -6.82 7.35 6.64
CA ASP A 123 -7.43 8.66 6.40
C ASP A 123 -8.95 8.64 6.62
N TYR A 124 -9.62 7.55 6.24
CA TYR A 124 -11.04 7.37 6.51
C TYR A 124 -11.34 7.33 8.01
N LEU A 125 -10.53 6.60 8.78
CA LEU A 125 -10.64 6.53 10.25
C LEU A 125 -10.34 7.87 10.93
N ASP A 126 -9.45 8.68 10.34
CA ASP A 126 -9.15 10.05 10.80
C ASP A 126 -10.24 11.07 10.41
N GLY A 127 -11.23 10.66 9.61
CA GLY A 127 -12.33 11.50 9.16
C GLY A 127 -11.95 12.46 8.02
N ASP A 128 -10.97 12.12 7.20
CA ASP A 128 -10.61 12.86 5.98
C ASP A 128 -11.07 12.14 4.69
N PRO A 129 -12.34 12.30 4.27
CA PRO A 129 -12.87 11.64 3.08
C PRO A 129 -12.18 12.11 1.78
N LYS A 130 -11.57 13.31 1.79
CA LYS A 130 -10.85 13.81 0.60
C LYS A 130 -9.53 13.10 0.41
N ALA A 131 -8.73 12.97 1.47
CA ALA A 131 -7.49 12.19 1.45
C ALA A 131 -7.81 10.73 1.11
N THR A 132 -8.81 10.13 1.75
CA THR A 132 -9.30 8.77 1.44
C THR A 132 -9.57 8.58 -0.06
N PHE A 133 -10.33 9.50 -0.67
CA PHE A 133 -10.65 9.42 -2.10
C PHE A 133 -9.41 9.48 -2.97
N VAL A 134 -8.47 10.39 -2.68
CA VAL A 134 -7.22 10.55 -3.45
C VAL A 134 -6.38 9.26 -3.39
N ASP A 135 -6.29 8.65 -2.22
CA ASP A 135 -5.48 7.46 -2.03
C ASP A 135 -6.12 6.21 -2.63
N LEU A 136 -7.44 6.06 -2.54
CA LEU A 136 -8.16 5.01 -3.27
C LEU A 136 -8.00 5.16 -4.80
N ALA A 137 -8.04 6.39 -5.31
CA ALA A 137 -7.78 6.64 -6.73
C ALA A 137 -6.35 6.25 -7.14
N ARG A 138 -5.35 6.47 -6.26
CA ARG A 138 -3.96 6.03 -6.50
C ARG A 138 -3.83 4.51 -6.43
N ALA A 139 -4.48 3.85 -5.47
CA ALA A 139 -4.52 2.40 -5.39
C ALA A 139 -5.08 1.79 -6.68
N LEU A 140 -6.21 2.31 -7.17
CA LEU A 140 -6.85 1.83 -8.39
C LEU A 140 -6.10 2.23 -9.68
N ALA A 141 -5.31 3.29 -9.65
CA ALA A 141 -4.40 3.62 -10.76
C ALA A 141 -3.21 2.64 -10.83
N ALA A 142 -2.72 2.17 -9.67
CA ALA A 142 -1.65 1.16 -9.60
C ALA A 142 -2.19 -0.26 -9.90
N ASP A 143 -3.37 -0.59 -9.41
CA ASP A 143 -4.06 -1.86 -9.67
C ASP A 143 -5.57 -1.66 -9.87
N PRO A 144 -6.05 -1.58 -11.13
CA PRO A 144 -7.48 -1.42 -11.42
C PRO A 144 -8.37 -2.58 -10.96
N LYS A 145 -7.78 -3.74 -10.65
CA LYS A 145 -8.49 -4.93 -10.16
C LYS A 145 -8.37 -5.13 -8.65
N HIS A 146 -7.98 -4.11 -7.92
CA HIS A 146 -7.86 -4.16 -6.47
C HIS A 146 -9.24 -4.12 -5.81
N LEU A 147 -9.81 -5.30 -5.56
CA LEU A 147 -11.21 -5.47 -5.12
C LEU A 147 -11.52 -4.72 -3.82
N LYS A 148 -10.60 -4.78 -2.85
CA LYS A 148 -10.77 -4.05 -1.58
C LYS A 148 -10.85 -2.55 -1.83
N ALA A 149 -9.96 -1.97 -2.64
CA ALA A 149 -10.00 -0.54 -2.95
C ALA A 149 -11.28 -0.13 -3.70
N LEU A 150 -11.81 -1.01 -4.58
CA LEU A 150 -13.11 -0.77 -5.21
C LEU A 150 -14.25 -0.78 -4.18
N ALA A 151 -14.25 -1.72 -3.24
CA ALA A 151 -15.26 -1.75 -2.18
C ALA A 151 -15.19 -0.51 -1.28
N ASP A 152 -13.98 -0.15 -0.85
CA ASP A 152 -13.75 1.02 0.01
C ASP A 152 -14.17 2.33 -0.70
N LEU A 153 -13.88 2.46 -2.01
CA LEU A 153 -14.32 3.59 -2.81
C LEU A 153 -15.85 3.63 -2.96
N GLY A 154 -16.48 2.47 -3.18
CA GLY A 154 -17.95 2.37 -3.22
C GLY A 154 -18.58 2.83 -1.91
N ALA A 155 -18.07 2.37 -0.77
CA ALA A 155 -18.54 2.75 0.55
C ALA A 155 -18.34 4.25 0.82
N LEU A 156 -17.18 4.82 0.49
CA LEU A 156 -16.91 6.25 0.62
C LEU A 156 -17.89 7.11 -0.20
N LEU A 157 -18.24 6.66 -1.40
CA LEU A 157 -19.20 7.34 -2.26
C LEU A 157 -20.62 7.24 -1.71
N GLU A 158 -21.00 6.09 -1.12
CA GLU A 158 -22.29 5.94 -0.41
C GLU A 158 -22.39 6.93 0.76
N ASP A 159 -21.38 6.99 1.61
CA ASP A 159 -21.30 7.90 2.76
C ASP A 159 -21.38 9.37 2.34
N SER A 160 -20.83 9.68 1.16
CA SER A 160 -20.90 11.01 0.54
C SER A 160 -22.22 11.30 -0.17
N GLY A 161 -23.20 10.39 -0.13
CA GLY A 161 -24.49 10.50 -0.81
C GLY A 161 -24.43 10.33 -2.33
N ARG A 162 -23.28 9.96 -2.90
CA ARG A 162 -23.05 9.79 -4.35
C ARG A 162 -23.45 8.38 -4.82
N ARG A 163 -24.74 8.04 -4.64
CA ARG A 163 -25.26 6.69 -4.83
C ARG A 163 -25.05 6.12 -6.24
N ASP A 164 -25.24 6.95 -7.27
CA ASP A 164 -25.04 6.52 -8.66
C ASP A 164 -23.57 6.20 -8.95
N ASP A 165 -22.64 6.99 -8.39
CA ASP A 165 -21.22 6.75 -8.52
C ASP A 165 -20.81 5.49 -7.77
N ALA A 166 -21.30 5.30 -6.54
CA ALA A 166 -21.06 4.10 -5.75
C ALA A 166 -21.57 2.85 -6.49
N LEU A 167 -22.77 2.90 -7.07
CA LEU A 167 -23.32 1.80 -7.85
C LEU A 167 -22.42 1.44 -9.04
N ARG A 168 -21.89 2.43 -9.76
CA ARG A 168 -20.95 2.18 -10.87
C ARG A 168 -19.66 1.49 -10.40
N VAL A 169 -19.13 1.91 -9.24
CA VAL A 169 -17.92 1.28 -8.67
C VAL A 169 -18.17 -0.18 -8.28
N TYR A 170 -19.30 -0.47 -7.62
CA TYR A 170 -19.65 -1.86 -7.28
C TYR A 170 -19.95 -2.70 -8.52
N GLN A 171 -20.57 -2.13 -9.56
CA GLN A 171 -20.76 -2.82 -10.84
C GLN A 171 -19.41 -3.18 -11.48
N HIS A 172 -18.44 -2.28 -11.43
CA HIS A 172 -17.09 -2.59 -11.91
C HIS A 172 -16.42 -3.70 -11.08
N ALA A 173 -16.59 -3.70 -9.76
CA ALA A 173 -16.12 -4.81 -8.94
C ALA A 173 -16.78 -6.14 -9.32
N LEU A 174 -18.07 -6.13 -9.69
CA LEU A 174 -18.82 -7.32 -10.14
C LEU A 174 -18.44 -7.78 -11.55
N GLU A 175 -17.88 -6.92 -12.41
CA GLU A 175 -17.28 -7.34 -13.69
C GLU A 175 -16.05 -8.22 -13.45
N ILE A 176 -15.28 -7.96 -12.37
CA ILE A 176 -14.10 -8.72 -11.99
C ILE A 176 -14.51 -9.98 -11.19
N ALA A 177 -15.46 -9.82 -10.28
CA ALA A 177 -15.89 -10.84 -9.31
C ALA A 177 -17.43 -10.96 -9.29
N PRO A 178 -18.06 -11.64 -10.28
CA PRO A 178 -19.52 -11.65 -10.44
C PRO A 178 -20.29 -12.23 -9.24
N GLN A 179 -19.68 -13.12 -8.45
CA GLN A 179 -20.30 -13.76 -7.30
C GLN A 179 -19.88 -13.18 -5.95
N TRP A 180 -19.06 -12.12 -5.94
CA TRP A 180 -18.60 -11.50 -4.69
C TRP A 180 -19.76 -10.84 -3.94
N ARG A 181 -20.14 -11.43 -2.83
CA ARG A 181 -21.33 -11.05 -2.04
C ARG A 181 -21.31 -9.58 -1.60
N PRO A 182 -20.22 -9.04 -1.00
CA PRO A 182 -20.26 -7.66 -0.52
C PRO A 182 -20.60 -6.64 -1.60
N ALA A 183 -20.01 -6.78 -2.79
CA ALA A 183 -20.30 -5.88 -3.91
C ALA A 183 -21.72 -6.08 -4.48
N ARG A 184 -22.20 -7.32 -4.52
CA ARG A 184 -23.55 -7.64 -4.99
C ARG A 184 -24.64 -7.06 -4.07
N GLU A 185 -24.52 -7.29 -2.77
CA GLU A 185 -25.46 -6.79 -1.78
C GLU A 185 -25.48 -5.26 -1.76
N ALA A 186 -24.30 -4.61 -1.86
CA ALA A 186 -24.22 -3.16 -1.97
C ALA A 186 -24.89 -2.63 -3.24
N ALA A 187 -24.61 -3.22 -4.39
CA ALA A 187 -25.21 -2.84 -5.66
C ALA A 187 -26.74 -3.02 -5.66
N ASP A 188 -27.25 -4.11 -5.11
CA ASP A 188 -28.70 -4.39 -5.04
C ASP A 188 -29.39 -3.40 -4.08
N ARG A 189 -28.80 -3.13 -2.94
CA ARG A 189 -29.28 -2.12 -1.98
C ARG A 189 -29.34 -0.72 -2.61
N LEU A 190 -28.31 -0.33 -3.36
CA LEU A 190 -28.26 0.96 -4.04
C LEU A 190 -29.28 1.07 -5.17
N ARG A 191 -29.46 0.01 -5.99
CA ARG A 191 -30.51 0.01 -7.04
C ARG A 191 -31.89 0.23 -6.45
N ALA A 192 -32.20 -0.48 -5.35
CA ALA A 192 -33.48 -0.30 -4.67
C ALA A 192 -33.66 1.13 -4.10
N ALA A 193 -32.59 1.68 -3.53
CA ALA A 193 -32.63 3.03 -2.97
C ALA A 193 -32.77 4.13 -4.05
N ILE A 194 -32.14 3.97 -5.21
CA ILE A 194 -32.27 4.90 -6.34
C ILE A 194 -33.67 4.82 -6.94
N ALA A 195 -34.17 3.60 -7.22
CA ALA A 195 -35.52 3.41 -7.76
C ALA A 195 -36.66 3.95 -6.83
N GLY A 196 -36.42 3.92 -5.52
CA GLY A 196 -37.39 4.47 -4.55
C GLY A 196 -37.39 6.01 -4.41
N GLN A 197 -36.42 6.69 -5.02
CA GLN A 197 -36.33 8.16 -5.04
C GLN A 197 -37.09 8.80 -6.22
N ASP A 198 -37.39 8.00 -7.25
CA ASP A 198 -38.07 8.44 -8.47
C ASP A 198 -39.60 8.37 -8.35
N LEU A 199 -40.15 8.01 -7.17
CA LEU A 199 -41.57 7.92 -6.85
C LEU A 199 -42.01 9.05 -5.92
#